data_09aca0329b9f20d137f96bac2a77e931
#
_entry.id   09aca0329b9f20d137f96bac2a77e931
#
_cell.length_a   1.000
_cell.length_b   1.000
_cell.length_c   1.000
_cell.angle_alpha   90.00
_cell.angle_beta   90.00
_cell.angle_gamma   90.00
#
_symmetry.space_group_name_H-M   'P 1'
#
loop_
_entity.id
_entity.type
_entity.pdbx_description
1 polymer ?
#
loop_
_entity_poly.entity_id
_entity_poly.type
_entity_poly.pdbx_seq_one_letter_code
_entity_poly.pdbx_strand_id
1 'polypeptide(L)'
;MDRKNLTLGILCLVAAFGLLFWNNHSVEQTKAAHVTQPAPVSPSLAVPAVTPTPVAVVTPSVGEEQPSSKATTFALQNDVLNVQITTRGGSLDTAALKRHRTAVGSQELVTFNNLAPDAALELYLPDPATAKPTPIRIAFRSIASSAGWTRLEGTLPDGTRIERSYRLRQADLGRGDKDPHGVEFSVRITPPAGKPVSKFWISTGTWQPEVSDVTHTFQSVLVSDGADTAHSGLSDFTDSSGFLGLFAHKALAESLLVPAAGRSHAWVASANQYFVASLCPDATARGQRSEALVLPVVLSDGARSVRALASWEGPVAADGSRTLAGVLYVGPKEYGRLSALSDGQVDTLQFVKLLGFIGIGWMAKLLLAILGGVHWLVEGVGGWAWGFSILLLTLLLKLVTWPLTTAQLRASKNMAKVAGPMKALQEKYKKDPERLQKEMLKLYKEHGVNPLAGCFPILVQMPIFFGLYSAFQNAPEMRLQAFLWITDLAGPDTIAHLASIPVNPMPLLMGITMWMSMRMTPTTGTDQTQKMVMT
;
A
#
# COMPACT_ATOMS: atom_id res chain seq x y z
N MET A 1 -34.51 10.86 -24.99
CA MET A 1 -33.04 10.63 -25.00
C MET A 1 -32.72 10.12 -26.39
N ASP A 2 -31.86 10.88 -27.06
CA ASP A 2 -31.50 10.59 -28.45
C ASP A 2 -30.61 9.35 -28.50
N ARG A 3 -30.94 8.35 -29.32
CA ARG A 3 -30.16 7.12 -29.47
C ARG A 3 -28.68 7.42 -29.77
N LYS A 4 -28.40 8.49 -30.55
CA LYS A 4 -27.01 8.91 -30.86
C LYS A 4 -26.25 9.50 -29.67
N ASN A 5 -26.91 10.25 -28.80
CA ASN A 5 -26.27 10.77 -27.59
C ASN A 5 -26.15 9.72 -26.48
N LEU A 6 -27.11 8.80 -26.42
CA LEU A 6 -27.03 7.61 -25.60
C LEU A 6 -25.91 6.70 -26.12
N THR A 7 -25.82 6.49 -27.43
CA THR A 7 -24.72 5.71 -28.04
C THR A 7 -23.37 6.43 -27.86
N LEU A 8 -23.29 7.75 -28.01
CA LEU A 8 -22.05 8.50 -27.76
C LEU A 8 -21.67 8.49 -26.29
N GLY A 9 -22.63 8.65 -25.38
CA GLY A 9 -22.41 8.54 -23.93
C GLY A 9 -22.02 7.12 -23.53
N ILE A 10 -22.67 6.10 -24.08
CA ILE A 10 -22.30 4.69 -23.89
C ILE A 10 -20.93 4.41 -24.54
N LEU A 11 -20.64 4.99 -25.71
CA LEU A 11 -19.34 4.83 -26.39
C LEU A 11 -18.22 5.51 -25.62
N CYS A 12 -18.46 6.68 -25.03
CA CYS A 12 -17.53 7.34 -24.11
C CYS A 12 -17.35 6.56 -22.81
N LEU A 13 -18.43 6.01 -22.26
CA LEU A 13 -18.36 5.11 -21.10
C LEU A 13 -17.63 3.81 -21.44
N VAL A 14 -17.95 3.17 -22.57
CA VAL A 14 -17.27 1.97 -23.05
C VAL A 14 -15.80 2.26 -23.39
N ALA A 15 -15.50 3.42 -23.98
CA ALA A 15 -14.11 3.85 -24.22
C ALA A 15 -13.37 4.12 -22.90
N ALA A 16 -14.01 4.76 -21.93
CA ALA A 16 -13.45 4.98 -20.60
C ALA A 16 -13.26 3.64 -19.85
N PHE A 17 -14.26 2.74 -19.90
CA PHE A 17 -14.13 1.39 -19.37
C PHE A 17 -13.13 0.54 -20.17
N GLY A 18 -13.08 0.68 -21.50
CA GLY A 18 -12.10 0.03 -22.35
C GLY A 18 -10.67 0.47 -22.06
N LEU A 19 -10.46 1.77 -21.82
CA LEU A 19 -9.16 2.32 -21.37
C LEU A 19 -8.80 1.86 -19.96
N LEU A 20 -9.77 1.77 -19.05
CA LEU A 20 -9.58 1.21 -17.72
C LEU A 20 -9.25 -0.29 -17.80
N PHE A 21 -9.94 -1.02 -18.68
CA PHE A 21 -9.69 -2.43 -18.92
C PHE A 21 -8.33 -2.67 -19.60
N TRP A 22 -7.97 -1.85 -20.58
CA TRP A 22 -6.67 -1.89 -21.24
C TRP A 22 -5.53 -1.57 -20.27
N ASN A 23 -5.71 -0.56 -19.44
CA ASN A 23 -4.73 -0.21 -18.42
C ASN A 23 -4.62 -1.30 -17.35
N ASN A 24 -5.72 -1.93 -16.97
CA ASN A 24 -5.72 -3.05 -16.03
C ASN A 24 -5.11 -4.31 -16.67
N HIS A 25 -5.38 -4.55 -17.95
CA HIS A 25 -4.81 -5.68 -18.70
C HIS A 25 -3.32 -5.49 -18.99
N SER A 26 -2.86 -4.26 -19.23
CA SER A 26 -1.43 -3.96 -19.33
C SER A 26 -0.73 -4.07 -17.97
N VAL A 27 -1.40 -3.73 -16.85
CA VAL A 27 -0.92 -3.99 -15.50
C VAL A 27 -0.91 -5.49 -15.18
N GLU A 28 -1.91 -6.26 -15.65
CA GLU A 28 -1.91 -7.72 -15.53
C GLU A 28 -0.85 -8.37 -16.42
N GLN A 29 -0.61 -7.88 -17.63
CA GLN A 29 0.49 -8.36 -18.47
C GLN A 29 1.85 -7.99 -17.88
N THR A 30 1.99 -6.85 -17.24
CA THR A 30 3.18 -6.48 -16.47
C THR A 30 3.28 -7.33 -15.20
N LYS A 31 2.16 -7.62 -14.50
CA LYS A 31 2.11 -8.61 -13.42
C LYS A 31 2.44 -10.02 -13.92
N ALA A 32 1.90 -10.44 -15.07
CA ALA A 32 2.18 -11.76 -15.68
C ALA A 32 3.63 -11.89 -16.18
N ALA A 33 4.24 -10.80 -16.61
CA ALA A 33 5.67 -10.76 -16.94
C ALA A 33 6.57 -10.82 -15.69
N HIS A 34 6.05 -10.42 -14.53
CA HIS A 34 6.75 -10.43 -13.24
C HIS A 34 6.32 -11.57 -12.30
N VAL A 35 5.23 -12.28 -12.61
CA VAL A 35 4.72 -13.41 -11.84
C VAL A 35 4.94 -14.68 -12.66
N THR A 36 6.04 -15.38 -12.44
CA THR A 36 6.25 -16.70 -13.01
C THR A 36 5.62 -17.73 -12.06
N GLN A 37 4.44 -18.25 -12.40
CA GLN A 37 3.93 -19.45 -11.73
C GLN A 37 4.90 -20.61 -12.00
N PRO A 38 5.22 -21.46 -11.03
CA PRO A 38 5.89 -22.72 -11.30
C PRO A 38 5.02 -23.49 -12.29
N ALA A 39 5.61 -23.92 -13.40
CA ALA A 39 4.92 -24.70 -14.43
C ALA A 39 4.22 -25.90 -13.76
N PRO A 40 2.94 -26.19 -14.07
CA PRO A 40 2.31 -27.40 -13.60
C PRO A 40 3.10 -28.59 -14.15
N VAL A 41 3.59 -29.43 -13.24
CA VAL A 41 4.24 -30.68 -13.59
C VAL A 41 3.18 -31.52 -14.31
N SER A 42 3.32 -31.71 -15.59
CA SER A 42 2.47 -32.58 -16.39
C SER A 42 2.44 -33.97 -15.79
N PRO A 43 1.28 -34.58 -15.57
CA PRO A 43 1.21 -35.95 -15.07
C PRO A 43 1.80 -36.88 -16.12
N SER A 44 2.91 -37.50 -15.75
CA SER A 44 3.51 -38.60 -16.51
C SER A 44 2.55 -39.77 -16.55
N LEU A 45 2.49 -40.39 -17.70
CA LEU A 45 1.67 -41.50 -18.14
C LEU A 45 1.44 -42.58 -17.08
N ALA A 46 0.22 -43.05 -17.01
CA ALA A 46 -0.30 -44.12 -16.16
C ALA A 46 0.53 -45.42 -16.30
N VAL A 47 0.96 -45.93 -15.15
CA VAL A 47 1.41 -47.31 -14.96
C VAL A 47 0.30 -48.06 -14.21
N PRO A 48 0.01 -49.34 -14.54
CA PRO A 48 -1.22 -50.02 -14.11
C PRO A 48 -1.24 -50.32 -12.62
N ALA A 49 -2.45 -50.30 -12.09
CA ALA A 49 -2.80 -50.56 -10.68
C ALA A 49 -2.27 -51.90 -10.15
N VAL A 50 -1.47 -51.82 -9.10
CA VAL A 50 -1.17 -52.94 -8.22
C VAL A 50 -1.89 -52.70 -6.88
N THR A 51 -2.68 -53.67 -6.46
CA THR A 51 -3.49 -53.70 -5.24
C THR A 51 -2.64 -53.42 -4.00
N PRO A 52 -3.02 -52.55 -3.08
CA PRO A 52 -2.22 -52.26 -1.90
C PRO A 52 -2.44 -53.28 -0.80
N THR A 53 -1.38 -53.94 -0.39
CA THR A 53 -1.25 -54.59 0.91
C THR A 53 -1.05 -53.51 2.00
N PRO A 54 -1.66 -53.57 3.16
CA PRO A 54 -1.52 -52.55 4.19
C PRO A 54 -0.12 -52.58 4.81
N VAL A 55 0.70 -51.62 4.41
CA VAL A 55 1.96 -51.31 5.09
C VAL A 55 1.70 -50.28 6.16
N ALA A 56 2.20 -50.57 7.36
CA ALA A 56 2.12 -49.73 8.54
C ALA A 56 2.49 -48.28 8.26
N VAL A 57 1.65 -47.35 8.71
CA VAL A 57 1.88 -45.91 8.70
C VAL A 57 3.11 -45.64 9.56
N VAL A 58 4.24 -45.45 8.92
CA VAL A 58 5.40 -44.79 9.53
C VAL A 58 5.12 -43.30 9.46
N THR A 59 4.69 -42.73 10.56
CA THR A 59 4.68 -41.27 10.77
C THR A 59 6.10 -40.78 10.53
N PRO A 60 6.31 -39.78 9.62
CA PRO A 60 7.61 -39.14 9.52
C PRO A 60 7.85 -38.43 10.85
N SER A 61 8.87 -38.88 11.59
CA SER A 61 9.36 -38.18 12.76
C SER A 61 9.79 -36.79 12.32
N VAL A 62 8.98 -35.81 12.72
CA VAL A 62 9.41 -34.41 12.81
C VAL A 62 10.72 -34.44 13.59
N GLY A 63 11.79 -33.89 13.00
CA GLY A 63 13.10 -33.87 13.61
C GLY A 63 13.00 -33.42 15.06
N GLU A 64 13.62 -34.18 15.94
CA GLU A 64 13.67 -33.95 17.38
C GLU A 64 13.97 -32.47 17.64
N GLU A 65 13.02 -31.77 18.24
CA GLU A 65 13.27 -30.51 18.94
C GLU A 65 14.36 -30.80 19.97
N GLN A 66 15.57 -30.33 19.71
CA GLN A 66 16.58 -30.26 20.76
C GLN A 66 15.98 -29.49 21.94
N PRO A 67 16.17 -29.99 23.20
CA PRO A 67 15.50 -29.46 24.38
C PRO A 67 15.72 -27.94 24.47
N SER A 68 14.63 -27.24 24.63
CA SER A 68 14.49 -25.81 24.67
C SER A 68 15.49 -25.12 25.60
N SER A 69 16.62 -24.67 25.10
CA SER A 69 17.25 -23.52 25.72
C SER A 69 16.26 -22.36 25.50
N LYS A 70 15.76 -21.77 26.59
CA LYS A 70 14.89 -20.59 26.55
C LYS A 70 15.49 -19.60 25.56
N ALA A 71 14.75 -19.27 24.50
CA ALA A 71 15.19 -18.26 23.54
C ALA A 71 15.49 -16.97 24.31
N THR A 72 16.71 -16.49 24.23
CA THR A 72 17.12 -15.23 24.86
C THR A 72 16.92 -14.11 23.84
N THR A 73 16.37 -12.99 24.26
CA THR A 73 16.24 -11.80 23.43
C THR A 73 17.26 -10.73 23.82
N PHE A 74 17.78 -10.02 22.83
CA PHE A 74 18.66 -8.85 23.00
C PHE A 74 17.94 -7.61 22.52
N ALA A 75 17.90 -6.57 23.36
CA ALA A 75 17.33 -5.29 22.98
C ALA A 75 18.39 -4.38 22.36
N LEU A 76 18.10 -3.88 21.16
CA LEU A 76 18.81 -2.75 20.54
C LEU A 76 17.86 -1.55 20.55
N GLN A 77 18.30 -0.42 21.06
CA GLN A 77 17.45 0.77 21.16
C GLN A 77 18.16 2.06 20.82
N ASN A 78 17.41 2.96 20.21
CA ASN A 78 17.78 4.36 20.01
C ASN A 78 16.59 5.27 20.40
N ASP A 79 16.57 6.53 20.00
CA ASP A 79 15.53 7.49 20.37
C ASP A 79 14.15 7.21 19.76
N VAL A 80 14.08 6.42 18.69
CA VAL A 80 12.84 6.17 17.91
C VAL A 80 12.43 4.71 17.87
N LEU A 81 13.37 3.76 17.98
CA LEU A 81 13.15 2.32 17.90
C LEU A 81 13.61 1.58 19.16
N ASN A 82 12.87 0.52 19.48
CA ASN A 82 13.29 -0.53 20.39
C ASN A 82 13.11 -1.88 19.68
N VAL A 83 14.22 -2.51 19.30
CA VAL A 83 14.24 -3.74 18.50
C VAL A 83 14.65 -4.91 19.37
N GLN A 84 13.90 -6.00 19.31
CA GLN A 84 14.22 -7.26 19.99
C GLN A 84 14.81 -8.24 18.97
N ILE A 85 16.01 -8.75 19.25
CA ILE A 85 16.65 -9.80 18.45
C ILE A 85 16.57 -11.10 19.25
N THR A 86 16.05 -12.16 18.65
CA THR A 86 15.96 -13.48 19.27
C THR A 86 17.17 -14.35 18.93
N THR A 87 17.64 -15.15 19.88
CA THR A 87 18.66 -16.20 19.62
C THR A 87 18.10 -17.36 18.80
N ARG A 88 16.80 -17.56 18.75
CA ARG A 88 16.17 -18.56 17.89
C ARG A 88 16.17 -18.03 16.45
N GLY A 89 16.92 -18.66 15.55
CA GLY A 89 17.12 -18.18 14.18
C GLY A 89 18.00 -16.94 14.07
N GLY A 90 18.40 -16.31 15.18
CA GLY A 90 19.20 -15.10 15.20
C GLY A 90 18.51 -13.90 14.52
N SER A 91 17.19 -13.81 14.56
CA SER A 91 16.34 -12.94 13.76
C SER A 91 15.77 -11.76 14.57
N LEU A 92 15.17 -10.78 13.87
CA LEU A 92 14.47 -9.68 14.50
C LEU A 92 13.07 -10.14 14.90
N ASP A 93 12.82 -10.26 16.19
CA ASP A 93 11.53 -10.68 16.74
C ASP A 93 10.49 -9.58 16.59
N THR A 94 10.75 -8.42 17.19
CA THR A 94 9.85 -7.25 17.13
C THR A 94 10.62 -5.94 17.04
N ALA A 95 9.96 -4.89 16.53
CA ALA A 95 10.48 -3.52 16.57
C ALA A 95 9.37 -2.54 16.98
N ALA A 96 9.48 -1.98 18.19
CA ALA A 96 8.53 -1.01 18.72
C ALA A 96 8.94 0.42 18.33
N LEU A 97 7.99 1.18 17.81
CA LEU A 97 8.14 2.59 17.44
C LEU A 97 7.86 3.47 18.66
N LYS A 98 8.91 4.00 19.31
CA LYS A 98 8.80 4.75 20.57
C LYS A 98 7.92 6.00 20.51
N ARG A 99 7.76 6.58 19.32
CA ARG A 99 7.01 7.82 19.09
C ARG A 99 5.59 7.60 18.57
N HIS A 100 5.20 6.33 18.33
CA HIS A 100 3.89 6.00 17.75
C HIS A 100 3.14 5.04 18.67
N ARG A 101 1.92 5.43 19.03
CA ARG A 101 1.02 4.64 19.88
C ARG A 101 -0.06 3.96 19.05
N THR A 102 -0.65 2.88 19.57
CA THR A 102 -1.69 2.12 18.86
C THR A 102 -3.01 2.88 18.79
N ALA A 103 -3.37 3.65 19.82
CA ALA A 103 -4.62 4.40 19.89
C ALA A 103 -4.48 5.66 20.75
N VAL A 104 -5.45 6.56 20.63
CA VAL A 104 -5.56 7.75 21.50
C VAL A 104 -5.69 7.32 22.97
N GLY A 105 -4.84 7.87 23.83
CA GLY A 105 -4.80 7.54 25.27
C GLY A 105 -4.15 6.20 25.61
N SER A 106 -3.83 5.36 24.63
CA SER A 106 -3.07 4.12 24.86
C SER A 106 -1.62 4.39 25.23
N GLN A 107 -1.07 3.58 26.11
CA GLN A 107 0.38 3.53 26.38
C GLN A 107 1.11 2.51 25.48
N GLU A 108 0.35 1.68 24.79
CA GLU A 108 0.89 0.65 23.90
C GLU A 108 1.52 1.29 22.66
N LEU A 109 2.73 0.85 22.33
CA LEU A 109 3.47 1.31 21.17
C LEU A 109 3.11 0.51 19.92
N VAL A 110 3.07 1.16 18.77
CA VAL A 110 3.02 0.48 17.49
C VAL A 110 4.25 -0.39 17.36
N THR A 111 4.05 -1.70 17.23
CA THR A 111 5.12 -2.68 17.21
C THR A 111 5.05 -3.51 15.93
N PHE A 112 6.12 -3.43 15.15
CA PHE A 112 6.29 -4.24 13.96
C PHE A 112 6.53 -5.69 14.34
N ASN A 113 5.92 -6.61 13.59
CA ASN A 113 6.08 -8.06 13.69
C ASN A 113 5.60 -8.68 15.01
N ASN A 114 4.82 -7.93 15.83
CA ASN A 114 4.39 -8.34 17.18
C ASN A 114 3.50 -9.59 17.17
N LEU A 115 2.61 -9.71 16.19
CA LEU A 115 1.63 -10.79 16.08
C LEU A 115 2.00 -11.81 14.98
N ALA A 116 3.16 -11.67 14.38
CA ALA A 116 3.61 -12.53 13.31
C ALA A 116 4.01 -13.92 13.84
N PRO A 117 3.72 -15.00 13.11
CA PRO A 117 4.15 -16.35 13.50
C PRO A 117 5.66 -16.56 13.37
N ASP A 118 6.32 -15.75 12.52
CA ASP A 118 7.73 -15.86 12.20
C ASP A 118 8.42 -14.50 12.39
N ALA A 119 9.72 -14.55 12.73
CA ALA A 119 10.51 -13.33 12.93
C ALA A 119 10.79 -12.59 11.60
N ALA A 120 10.93 -11.27 11.67
CA ALA A 120 11.47 -10.50 10.57
C ALA A 120 12.97 -10.78 10.42
N LEU A 121 13.50 -10.63 9.20
CA LEU A 121 14.85 -11.05 8.84
C LEU A 121 15.12 -12.55 9.11
N GLU A 122 14.10 -13.38 9.34
CA GLU A 122 14.27 -14.83 9.47
C GLU A 122 14.80 -15.40 8.15
N LEU A 123 15.76 -16.32 8.28
CA LEU A 123 16.43 -16.93 7.15
C LEU A 123 15.70 -18.21 6.74
N TYR A 124 15.49 -18.37 5.44
CA TYR A 124 14.88 -19.56 4.85
C TYR A 124 15.84 -20.22 3.88
N LEU A 125 15.95 -21.54 3.95
CA LEU A 125 16.66 -22.37 2.97
C LEU A 125 15.66 -23.24 2.21
N PRO A 126 16.01 -23.67 0.98
CA PRO A 126 15.19 -24.63 0.26
C PRO A 126 15.21 -25.97 0.98
N ASP A 127 14.05 -26.51 1.25
CA ASP A 127 13.89 -27.89 1.73
C ASP A 127 14.44 -28.85 0.66
N PRO A 128 15.30 -29.81 1.03
CA PRO A 128 15.92 -30.72 0.06
C PRO A 128 14.91 -31.59 -0.72
N ALA A 129 13.74 -31.88 -0.12
CA ALA A 129 12.72 -32.77 -0.71
C ALA A 129 11.72 -31.99 -1.57
N THR A 130 11.31 -30.79 -1.13
CA THR A 130 10.22 -30.01 -1.74
C THR A 130 10.66 -28.76 -2.46
N ALA A 131 11.92 -28.38 -2.32
CA ALA A 131 12.51 -27.11 -2.78
C ALA A 131 11.79 -25.84 -2.25
N LYS A 132 10.84 -25.98 -1.31
CA LYS A 132 10.13 -24.86 -0.71
C LYS A 132 10.98 -24.17 0.34
N PRO A 133 10.84 -22.85 0.51
CA PRO A 133 11.53 -22.12 1.57
C PRO A 133 11.10 -22.61 2.96
N THR A 134 12.05 -23.08 3.75
CA THR A 134 11.83 -23.55 5.12
C THR A 134 12.64 -22.71 6.10
N PRO A 135 12.03 -22.21 7.21
CA PRO A 135 12.71 -21.33 8.15
C PRO A 135 13.80 -22.07 8.93
N ILE A 136 14.92 -21.38 9.16
CA ILE A 136 16.03 -21.89 9.98
C ILE A 136 15.81 -21.45 11.42
N ARG A 137 15.49 -22.40 12.30
CA ARG A 137 15.19 -22.13 13.71
C ARG A 137 16.21 -22.74 14.68
N ILE A 138 17.49 -22.77 14.28
CA ILE A 138 18.57 -23.18 15.16
C ILE A 138 18.86 -22.13 16.23
N ALA A 139 19.54 -22.55 17.31
CA ALA A 139 20.00 -21.66 18.35
C ALA A 139 21.27 -20.92 17.91
N PHE A 140 21.29 -19.61 18.04
CA PHE A 140 22.44 -18.74 17.80
C PHE A 140 23.07 -18.34 19.13
N ARG A 141 24.41 -18.30 19.18
CA ARG A 141 25.17 -17.73 20.29
C ARG A 141 25.53 -16.28 20.01
N SER A 142 25.44 -15.42 21.02
CA SER A 142 26.01 -14.09 20.92
C SER A 142 27.52 -14.16 20.98
N ILE A 143 28.17 -13.53 20.01
CA ILE A 143 29.62 -13.28 20.00
C ILE A 143 29.84 -11.85 20.49
N ALA A 144 31.02 -11.56 21.06
CA ALA A 144 31.33 -10.23 21.61
C ALA A 144 30.94 -9.10 20.67
N SER A 145 30.15 -8.15 21.18
CA SER A 145 29.74 -6.95 20.46
C SER A 145 30.90 -5.97 20.34
N SER A 146 31.13 -5.41 19.17
CA SER A 146 32.13 -4.37 18.93
C SER A 146 31.58 -3.24 18.08
N ALA A 147 31.90 -2.01 18.38
CA ALA A 147 31.49 -0.81 17.61
C ALA A 147 29.97 -0.70 17.37
N GLY A 148 29.15 -1.06 18.37
CA GLY A 148 27.69 -1.00 18.31
C GLY A 148 27.04 -2.14 17.51
N TRP A 149 27.80 -3.10 16.98
CA TRP A 149 27.30 -4.30 16.33
C TRP A 149 27.04 -5.42 17.33
N THR A 150 25.85 -5.98 17.32
CA THR A 150 25.53 -7.26 17.98
C THR A 150 25.74 -8.36 16.97
N ARG A 151 26.61 -9.33 17.30
CA ARG A 151 26.92 -10.48 16.43
C ARG A 151 26.41 -11.78 17.02
N LEU A 152 25.83 -12.59 16.16
CA LEU A 152 25.28 -13.90 16.48
C LEU A 152 25.86 -14.94 15.53
N GLU A 153 26.16 -16.12 16.03
CA GLU A 153 26.68 -17.24 15.26
C GLU A 153 25.84 -18.49 15.52
N GLY A 154 25.53 -19.22 14.46
CA GLY A 154 24.88 -20.51 14.51
C GLY A 154 25.47 -21.47 13.48
N THR A 155 25.37 -22.77 13.73
CA THR A 155 25.87 -23.81 12.82
C THR A 155 24.74 -24.79 12.55
N LEU A 156 24.47 -25.05 11.28
CA LEU A 156 23.50 -26.04 10.83
C LEU A 156 24.04 -27.46 11.04
N PRO A 157 23.18 -28.49 11.10
CA PRO A 157 23.60 -29.90 11.22
C PRO A 157 24.54 -30.38 10.12
N ASP A 158 24.47 -29.79 8.93
CA ASP A 158 25.35 -30.11 7.80
C ASP A 158 26.75 -29.46 7.89
N GLY A 159 27.01 -28.66 8.92
CA GLY A 159 28.25 -27.92 9.16
C GLY A 159 28.26 -26.52 8.53
N THR A 160 27.20 -26.06 7.90
CA THR A 160 27.09 -24.69 7.39
C THR A 160 27.09 -23.70 8.56
N ARG A 161 28.02 -22.75 8.55
CA ARG A 161 28.11 -21.68 9.56
C ARG A 161 27.37 -20.45 9.09
N ILE A 162 26.56 -19.87 9.98
CA ILE A 162 25.78 -18.66 9.73
C ILE A 162 26.19 -17.60 10.76
N GLU A 163 26.68 -16.47 10.27
CA GLU A 163 26.99 -15.29 11.08
C GLU A 163 25.95 -14.21 10.77
N ARG A 164 25.41 -13.58 11.81
CA ARG A 164 24.45 -12.49 11.69
C ARG A 164 24.92 -11.31 12.54
N SER A 165 24.79 -10.12 12.01
CA SER A 165 25.19 -8.90 12.69
C SER A 165 24.09 -7.85 12.55
N TYR A 166 23.84 -7.11 13.63
CA TYR A 166 22.82 -6.07 13.70
C TYR A 166 23.36 -4.82 14.35
N ARG A 167 22.95 -3.66 13.85
CA ARG A 167 23.22 -2.35 14.45
C ARG A 167 22.05 -1.41 14.17
N LEU A 168 21.62 -0.64 15.17
CA LEU A 168 20.72 0.48 14.95
C LEU A 168 21.49 1.70 14.45
N ARG A 169 20.92 2.38 13.46
CA ARG A 169 21.40 3.69 13.07
C ARG A 169 21.18 4.68 14.20
N GLN A 170 22.19 5.47 14.49
CA GLN A 170 22.09 6.58 15.45
C GLN A 170 21.42 7.77 14.75
N ALA A 171 20.66 8.56 15.51
CA ALA A 171 20.07 9.79 15.03
C ALA A 171 21.21 10.80 14.73
N ASP A 172 21.69 10.77 13.50
CA ASP A 172 22.31 11.95 12.94
C ASP A 172 21.18 12.75 12.31
N LEU A 173 21.05 14.02 12.65
CA LEU A 173 19.96 14.92 12.22
C LEU A 173 19.94 15.17 10.69
N GLY A 174 20.71 14.39 9.93
CA GLY A 174 20.75 14.36 8.49
C GLY A 174 19.66 13.48 7.90
N ARG A 175 18.95 14.00 6.91
CA ARG A 175 18.03 13.26 6.05
C ARG A 175 18.79 12.26 5.17
N GLY A 176 18.13 11.17 4.76
CA GLY A 176 18.68 10.19 3.82
C GLY A 176 19.11 8.88 4.48
N ASP A 177 20.18 8.28 3.99
CA ASP A 177 20.65 6.93 4.38
C ASP A 177 20.94 6.72 5.87
N LYS A 178 20.88 7.80 6.66
CA LYS A 178 21.11 7.80 8.11
C LYS A 178 19.85 7.91 8.95
N ASP A 179 18.66 7.66 8.39
CA ASP A 179 17.42 7.72 9.15
C ASP A 179 17.47 6.76 10.35
N PRO A 180 17.13 7.24 11.58
CA PRO A 180 17.23 6.44 12.81
C PRO A 180 16.25 5.26 12.87
N HIS A 181 15.30 5.16 11.94
CA HIS A 181 14.42 3.98 11.78
C HIS A 181 15.12 2.83 11.03
N GLY A 182 16.39 2.97 10.65
CA GLY A 182 17.18 1.96 9.97
C GLY A 182 17.83 0.96 10.93
N VAL A 183 17.58 -0.33 10.71
CA VAL A 183 18.28 -1.45 11.31
C VAL A 183 19.27 -1.98 10.28
N GLU A 184 20.56 -1.73 10.47
CA GLU A 184 21.60 -2.31 9.62
C GLU A 184 21.76 -3.79 9.98
N PHE A 185 21.85 -4.63 8.97
CA PHE A 185 22.02 -6.07 9.15
C PHE A 185 23.06 -6.61 8.17
N SER A 186 23.70 -7.72 8.58
CA SER A 186 24.53 -8.54 7.70
C SER A 186 24.32 -10.01 8.02
N VAL A 187 24.14 -10.83 7.00
CA VAL A 187 24.04 -12.28 7.09
C VAL A 187 25.12 -12.88 6.23
N ARG A 188 26.04 -13.64 6.81
CA ARG A 188 27.08 -14.39 6.12
C ARG A 188 26.86 -15.88 6.29
N ILE A 189 26.79 -16.59 5.18
CA ILE A 189 26.62 -18.05 5.14
C ILE A 189 27.87 -18.66 4.56
N THR A 190 28.54 -19.50 5.36
CA THR A 190 29.76 -20.21 4.99
C THR A 190 29.44 -21.71 4.94
N PRO A 191 29.38 -22.32 3.75
CA PRO A 191 29.14 -23.74 3.60
C PRO A 191 30.37 -24.55 4.02
N PRO A 192 30.23 -25.84 4.31
CA PRO A 192 31.35 -26.76 4.47
C PRO A 192 32.21 -26.81 3.20
N ALA A 193 33.49 -27.12 3.36
CA ALA A 193 34.42 -27.21 2.23
C ALA A 193 33.90 -28.10 1.10
N GLY A 194 33.93 -27.57 -0.14
CA GLY A 194 33.48 -28.28 -1.34
C GLY A 194 31.96 -28.28 -1.60
N LYS A 195 31.16 -27.65 -0.76
CA LYS A 195 29.73 -27.47 -1.03
C LYS A 195 29.44 -26.04 -1.51
N PRO A 196 28.56 -25.85 -2.50
CA PRO A 196 28.12 -24.51 -2.89
C PRO A 196 27.17 -23.93 -1.84
N VAL A 197 27.13 -22.59 -1.72
CA VAL A 197 26.09 -21.92 -0.92
C VAL A 197 24.75 -22.09 -1.61
N SER A 198 23.79 -22.68 -0.92
CA SER A 198 22.42 -22.78 -1.37
C SER A 198 21.78 -21.38 -1.51
N LYS A 199 20.81 -21.27 -2.40
CA LYS A 199 19.91 -20.11 -2.44
C LYS A 199 19.25 -19.94 -1.06
N PHE A 200 19.10 -18.71 -0.64
CA PHE A 200 18.39 -18.41 0.62
C PHE A 200 17.49 -17.20 0.47
N TRP A 201 16.49 -17.13 1.32
CA TRP A 201 15.58 -15.99 1.40
C TRP A 201 15.60 -15.40 2.81
N ILE A 202 15.28 -14.13 2.89
CA ILE A 202 15.11 -13.39 4.14
C ILE A 202 13.68 -12.87 4.20
N SER A 203 12.99 -13.09 5.33
CA SER A 203 11.65 -12.57 5.58
C SER A 203 11.66 -11.06 5.76
N THR A 204 10.74 -10.35 5.10
CA THR A 204 10.51 -8.93 5.39
C THR A 204 9.82 -8.70 6.73
N GLY A 205 9.28 -9.75 7.38
CA GLY A 205 8.32 -9.59 8.47
C GLY A 205 6.96 -9.12 7.97
N THR A 206 6.07 -8.79 8.90
CA THR A 206 4.71 -8.36 8.59
C THR A 206 4.18 -7.31 9.56
N TRP A 207 3.25 -6.48 9.10
CA TRP A 207 2.50 -5.54 9.92
C TRP A 207 1.13 -6.10 10.27
N GLN A 208 0.67 -5.79 11.47
CA GLN A 208 -0.75 -5.98 11.80
C GLN A 208 -1.60 -4.93 11.09
N PRO A 209 -2.85 -5.24 10.72
CA PRO A 209 -3.79 -4.26 10.20
C PRO A 209 -4.03 -3.14 11.23
N GLU A 210 -4.24 -1.92 10.75
CA GLU A 210 -4.75 -0.85 11.61
C GLU A 210 -6.20 -1.13 11.99
N VAL A 211 -6.61 -0.69 13.18
CA VAL A 211 -7.98 -0.90 13.68
C VAL A 211 -9.03 -0.28 12.74
N SER A 212 -8.65 0.78 12.03
CA SER A 212 -9.48 1.45 11.02
C SER A 212 -9.57 0.70 9.70
N ASP A 213 -8.64 -0.21 9.40
CA ASP A 213 -8.62 -1.01 8.16
C ASP A 213 -9.38 -2.33 8.33
N VAL A 214 -10.70 -2.24 8.53
CA VAL A 214 -11.59 -3.40 8.75
C VAL A 214 -11.53 -4.41 7.60
N THR A 215 -11.22 -3.98 6.39
CA THR A 215 -11.15 -4.82 5.18
C THR A 215 -9.74 -5.33 4.89
N HIS A 216 -8.76 -4.94 5.70
CA HIS A 216 -7.32 -5.26 5.54
C HIS A 216 -6.78 -4.89 4.13
N THR A 217 -7.34 -3.84 3.54
CA THR A 217 -7.04 -3.40 2.17
C THR A 217 -5.60 -2.88 2.02
N PHE A 218 -5.04 -2.33 3.09
CA PHE A 218 -3.71 -1.73 3.08
C PHE A 218 -2.58 -2.74 3.38
N GLN A 219 -2.93 -3.98 3.73
CA GLN A 219 -1.94 -5.04 3.94
C GLN A 219 -1.33 -5.45 2.61
N SER A 220 -0.06 -5.13 2.40
CA SER A 220 0.58 -5.32 1.11
C SER A 220 2.09 -5.53 1.20
N VAL A 221 2.60 -6.20 0.19
CA VAL A 221 4.03 -6.25 -0.14
C VAL A 221 4.25 -5.39 -1.39
N LEU A 222 5.27 -4.57 -1.34
CA LEU A 222 5.73 -3.76 -2.47
C LEU A 222 7.16 -4.17 -2.79
N VAL A 223 7.46 -4.19 -4.07
CA VAL A 223 8.77 -4.59 -4.59
C VAL A 223 9.16 -3.62 -5.70
N SER A 224 10.32 -3.00 -5.59
CA SER A 224 10.81 -2.06 -6.60
C SER A 224 12.16 -2.48 -7.15
N ASP A 225 12.35 -2.27 -8.45
CA ASP A 225 13.64 -2.41 -9.13
C ASP A 225 14.35 -1.05 -9.32
N GLY A 226 13.84 0.00 -8.67
CA GLY A 226 14.33 1.37 -8.75
C GLY A 226 13.71 2.20 -9.88
N ALA A 227 13.00 1.57 -10.83
CA ALA A 227 12.26 2.25 -11.90
C ALA A 227 10.75 2.01 -11.76
N ASP A 228 10.37 0.76 -11.53
CA ASP A 228 8.99 0.33 -11.38
C ASP A 228 8.76 -0.30 -10.01
N THR A 229 7.55 -0.19 -9.51
CA THR A 229 7.14 -0.79 -8.23
C THR A 229 5.96 -1.72 -8.47
N ALA A 230 6.17 -3.00 -8.23
CA ALA A 230 5.14 -4.03 -8.19
C ALA A 230 4.49 -4.08 -6.81
N HIS A 231 3.24 -4.46 -6.76
CA HIS A 231 2.43 -4.52 -5.56
C HIS A 231 1.66 -5.84 -5.52
N SER A 232 1.63 -6.48 -4.36
CA SER A 232 0.78 -7.63 -4.07
C SER A 232 0.12 -7.43 -2.72
N GLY A 233 -1.20 -7.35 -2.72
CA GLY A 233 -2.01 -7.11 -1.52
C GLY A 233 -2.67 -8.37 -0.99
N LEU A 234 -3.24 -8.30 0.21
CA LEU A 234 -4.01 -9.40 0.78
C LEU A 234 -5.21 -9.80 -0.11
N SER A 235 -5.73 -8.85 -0.90
CA SER A 235 -6.78 -9.12 -1.89
C SER A 235 -6.39 -10.20 -2.90
N ASP A 236 -5.12 -10.32 -3.27
CA ASP A 236 -4.64 -11.33 -4.24
C ASP A 236 -4.78 -12.76 -3.70
N PHE A 237 -4.86 -12.91 -2.37
CA PHE A 237 -4.95 -14.19 -1.65
C PHE A 237 -6.34 -14.47 -1.06
N THR A 238 -7.36 -13.74 -1.54
CA THR A 238 -8.77 -13.93 -1.15
C THR A 238 -9.63 -14.08 -2.39
N ASP A 239 -10.59 -15.02 -2.36
CA ASP A 239 -11.55 -15.14 -3.45
C ASP A 239 -12.41 -13.87 -3.56
N SER A 240 -12.58 -13.37 -4.77
CA SER A 240 -13.44 -12.24 -5.06
C SER A 240 -14.48 -12.62 -6.10
N SER A 241 -15.76 -12.42 -5.77
CA SER A 241 -16.86 -12.58 -6.73
C SER A 241 -17.00 -11.41 -7.71
N GLY A 242 -16.27 -10.30 -7.44
CA GLY A 242 -16.37 -9.08 -8.23
C GLY A 242 -17.75 -8.41 -8.16
N PHE A 243 -17.88 -7.27 -8.83
CA PHE A 243 -19.18 -6.59 -9.00
C PHE A 243 -19.93 -7.21 -10.19
N LEU A 244 -21.09 -7.82 -9.95
CA LEU A 244 -21.89 -8.54 -10.97
C LEU A 244 -21.11 -9.62 -11.74
N GLY A 245 -20.13 -10.27 -11.09
CA GLY A 245 -19.27 -11.26 -11.75
C GLY A 245 -18.14 -10.67 -12.61
N LEU A 246 -18.06 -9.35 -12.74
CA LEU A 246 -16.95 -8.65 -13.36
C LEU A 246 -15.82 -8.50 -12.32
N PHE A 247 -14.57 -8.71 -12.75
CA PHE A 247 -13.38 -8.64 -11.89
C PHE A 247 -13.31 -9.74 -10.81
N ALA A 248 -14.04 -10.85 -11.00
CA ALA A 248 -13.89 -12.01 -10.13
C ALA A 248 -12.50 -12.63 -10.30
N HIS A 249 -11.86 -12.99 -9.19
CA HIS A 249 -10.58 -13.73 -9.21
C HIS A 249 -10.56 -14.78 -8.09
N LYS A 250 -9.78 -15.82 -8.31
CA LYS A 250 -9.50 -16.84 -7.28
C LYS A 250 -8.28 -16.44 -6.46
N ALA A 251 -8.32 -16.79 -5.18
CA ALA A 251 -7.20 -16.61 -4.29
C ALA A 251 -5.94 -17.33 -4.80
N LEU A 252 -4.81 -16.63 -4.77
CA LEU A 252 -3.50 -17.23 -5.00
C LEU A 252 -3.03 -17.95 -3.72
N ALA A 253 -2.23 -19.01 -3.86
CA ALA A 253 -1.55 -19.63 -2.72
C ALA A 253 -0.27 -18.84 -2.38
N GLU A 254 0.42 -18.35 -3.40
CA GLU A 254 1.64 -17.57 -3.31
C GLU A 254 1.77 -16.69 -4.56
N SER A 255 2.57 -15.63 -4.49
CA SER A 255 2.88 -14.76 -5.62
C SER A 255 4.39 -14.56 -5.71
N LEU A 256 5.00 -14.84 -6.86
CA LEU A 256 6.42 -14.64 -7.11
C LEU A 256 6.62 -13.36 -7.93
N LEU A 257 7.32 -12.39 -7.36
CA LEU A 257 7.67 -11.14 -8.01
C LEU A 257 9.15 -11.19 -8.40
N VAL A 258 9.40 -11.08 -9.71
CA VAL A 258 10.75 -11.08 -10.30
C VAL A 258 10.91 -9.77 -11.05
N PRO A 259 12.04 -9.05 -10.89
CA PRO A 259 12.26 -7.82 -11.64
C PRO A 259 12.47 -8.09 -13.13
N ALA A 260 12.37 -7.05 -13.95
CA ALA A 260 12.65 -7.13 -15.37
C ALA A 260 14.07 -7.70 -15.62
N ALA A 261 14.27 -8.38 -16.74
CA ALA A 261 15.55 -8.99 -17.09
C ALA A 261 16.70 -7.96 -17.03
N GLY A 262 17.79 -8.32 -16.37
CA GLY A 262 18.94 -7.44 -16.15
C GLY A 262 18.82 -6.43 -15.01
N ARG A 263 17.71 -6.43 -14.27
CA ARG A 263 17.53 -5.63 -13.06
C ARG A 263 17.49 -6.52 -11.81
N SER A 264 17.66 -5.93 -10.66
CA SER A 264 17.43 -6.58 -9.37
C SER A 264 16.48 -5.73 -8.52
N HIS A 265 15.85 -6.32 -7.52
CA HIS A 265 15.09 -5.54 -6.57
C HIS A 265 16.00 -4.56 -5.82
N ALA A 266 15.69 -3.28 -5.89
CA ALA A 266 16.33 -2.25 -5.08
C ALA A 266 15.88 -2.34 -3.62
N TRP A 267 14.60 -2.71 -3.41
CA TRP A 267 14.03 -2.97 -2.09
C TRP A 267 12.77 -3.84 -2.18
N VAL A 268 12.46 -4.50 -1.06
CA VAL A 268 11.23 -5.27 -0.85
C VAL A 268 10.63 -4.82 0.48
N ALA A 269 9.37 -4.43 0.48
CA ALA A 269 8.72 -3.87 1.67
C ALA A 269 7.42 -4.58 2.03
N SER A 270 7.18 -4.77 3.33
CA SER A 270 5.89 -5.10 3.91
C SER A 270 5.27 -3.82 4.50
N ALA A 271 4.00 -3.57 4.25
CA ALA A 271 3.35 -2.33 4.64
C ALA A 271 1.90 -2.55 5.11
N ASN A 272 1.48 -1.72 6.08
CA ASN A 272 0.08 -1.47 6.36
C ASN A 272 -0.30 -0.04 5.92
N GLN A 273 -1.40 0.52 6.41
CA GLN A 273 -1.86 1.85 6.02
C GLN A 273 -0.83 2.96 6.30
N TYR A 274 -0.22 2.99 7.49
CA TYR A 274 0.61 4.10 7.97
C TYR A 274 2.08 3.76 8.14
N PHE A 275 2.44 2.48 8.18
CA PHE A 275 3.79 2.02 8.48
C PHE A 275 4.33 1.11 7.39
N VAL A 276 5.66 1.08 7.28
CA VAL A 276 6.37 0.25 6.31
C VAL A 276 7.63 -0.34 6.94
N ALA A 277 7.89 -1.60 6.60
CA ALA A 277 9.19 -2.24 6.83
C ALA A 277 9.81 -2.55 5.47
N SER A 278 10.85 -1.80 5.10
CA SER A 278 11.49 -1.89 3.78
C SER A 278 12.89 -2.48 3.90
N LEU A 279 13.07 -3.63 3.28
CA LEU A 279 14.35 -4.35 3.21
C LEU A 279 15.13 -3.87 1.99
N CYS A 280 16.22 -3.14 2.23
CA CYS A 280 17.06 -2.54 1.20
C CYS A 280 18.46 -3.22 1.25
N PRO A 281 18.83 -4.03 0.25
CA PRO A 281 20.15 -4.61 0.17
C PRO A 281 21.20 -3.53 -0.10
N ASP A 282 22.44 -3.80 0.26
CA ASP A 282 23.57 -2.93 -0.07
C ASP A 282 23.92 -2.95 -1.57
N ALA A 283 24.86 -2.10 -1.97
CA ALA A 283 25.28 -1.97 -3.36
C ALA A 283 25.85 -3.27 -3.95
N THR A 284 26.39 -4.18 -3.12
CA THR A 284 27.00 -5.43 -3.58
C THR A 284 25.96 -6.46 -4.02
N ALA A 285 24.78 -6.44 -3.41
CA ALA A 285 23.67 -7.30 -3.77
C ALA A 285 22.77 -6.68 -4.85
N ARG A 286 22.80 -5.35 -5.01
CA ARG A 286 22.08 -4.66 -6.08
C ARG A 286 22.71 -5.00 -7.43
N GLY A 287 21.90 -5.21 -8.45
CA GLY A 287 22.33 -5.63 -9.79
C GLY A 287 22.51 -7.14 -9.94
N GLN A 288 22.36 -7.91 -8.87
CA GLN A 288 22.34 -9.37 -8.90
C GLN A 288 20.92 -9.89 -9.10
N ARG A 289 20.81 -11.14 -9.54
CA ARG A 289 19.50 -11.78 -9.67
C ARG A 289 18.76 -11.77 -8.32
N SER A 290 17.50 -11.38 -8.35
CA SER A 290 16.66 -11.28 -7.15
C SER A 290 15.24 -11.76 -7.43
N GLU A 291 14.56 -12.16 -6.38
CA GLU A 291 13.14 -12.51 -6.40
C GLU A 291 12.50 -12.24 -5.03
N ALA A 292 11.19 -12.02 -5.02
CA ALA A 292 10.41 -11.89 -3.82
C ALA A 292 9.18 -12.81 -3.90
N LEU A 293 9.10 -13.78 -2.99
CA LEU A 293 7.96 -14.68 -2.83
C LEU A 293 7.01 -14.08 -1.81
N VAL A 294 5.80 -13.72 -2.23
CA VAL A 294 4.78 -13.14 -1.37
C VAL A 294 3.83 -14.23 -0.88
N LEU A 295 3.60 -14.27 0.41
CA LEU A 295 2.80 -15.29 1.08
C LEU A 295 1.75 -14.63 1.98
N PRO A 296 0.50 -15.16 2.01
CA PRO A 296 -0.48 -14.78 3.01
C PRO A 296 -0.05 -15.33 4.39
N VAL A 297 -0.34 -14.55 5.43
CA VAL A 297 0.00 -14.89 6.82
C VAL A 297 -1.23 -14.70 7.69
N VAL A 298 -1.46 -15.62 8.62
CA VAL A 298 -2.43 -15.47 9.70
C VAL A 298 -1.68 -15.08 10.96
N LEU A 299 -2.05 -13.95 11.53
CA LEU A 299 -1.47 -13.42 12.76
C LEU A 299 -2.04 -14.16 13.98
N SER A 300 -1.38 -14.02 15.13
CA SER A 300 -1.78 -14.73 16.36
C SER A 300 -3.15 -14.32 16.92
N ASP A 301 -3.66 -13.15 16.54
CA ASP A 301 -5.01 -12.66 16.84
C ASP A 301 -6.07 -13.12 15.82
N GLY A 302 -5.66 -13.90 14.80
CA GLY A 302 -6.51 -14.37 13.72
C GLY A 302 -6.64 -13.41 12.55
N ALA A 303 -6.11 -12.20 12.62
CA ALA A 303 -6.09 -11.25 11.50
C ALA A 303 -5.21 -11.79 10.36
N ARG A 304 -5.54 -11.38 9.13
CA ARG A 304 -4.79 -11.78 7.94
C ARG A 304 -3.88 -10.65 7.48
N SER A 305 -2.68 -11.01 7.06
CA SER A 305 -1.69 -10.08 6.52
C SER A 305 -0.90 -10.76 5.39
N VAL A 306 0.11 -10.08 4.87
CA VAL A 306 1.02 -10.61 3.86
C VAL A 306 2.47 -10.32 4.25
N ARG A 307 3.38 -11.19 3.83
CA ARG A 307 4.83 -11.01 3.95
C ARG A 307 5.54 -11.40 2.68
N ALA A 308 6.78 -10.97 2.53
CA ALA A 308 7.65 -11.45 1.47
C ALA A 308 8.85 -12.21 2.02
N LEU A 309 9.28 -13.22 1.26
CA LEU A 309 10.58 -13.83 1.37
C LEU A 309 11.42 -13.32 0.20
N ALA A 310 12.40 -12.46 0.49
CA ALA A 310 13.23 -11.82 -0.51
C ALA A 310 14.58 -12.54 -0.63
N SER A 311 15.05 -12.74 -1.86
CA SER A 311 16.34 -13.35 -2.17
C SER A 311 17.13 -12.47 -3.12
N TRP A 312 18.42 -12.33 -2.85
CA TRP A 312 19.41 -11.73 -3.75
C TRP A 312 20.58 -12.68 -3.90
N GLU A 313 20.94 -12.95 -5.16
CA GLU A 313 22.11 -13.78 -5.47
C GLU A 313 23.38 -12.91 -5.42
N GLY A 314 23.88 -12.62 -4.22
CA GLY A 314 25.13 -11.89 -4.02
C GLY A 314 26.36 -12.69 -4.49
N PRO A 315 27.51 -12.03 -4.67
CA PRO A 315 28.76 -12.68 -5.06
C PRO A 315 29.19 -13.71 -4.02
N VAL A 316 29.80 -14.80 -4.48
CA VAL A 316 30.42 -15.83 -3.64
C VAL A 316 31.86 -15.42 -3.41
N ALA A 317 32.30 -15.36 -2.16
CA ALA A 317 33.67 -15.05 -1.80
C ALA A 317 34.63 -16.24 -2.07
N ALA A 318 35.93 -16.01 -2.03
CA ALA A 318 36.94 -17.05 -2.29
C ALA A 318 36.88 -18.23 -1.31
N ASP A 319 36.39 -18.00 -0.08
CA ASP A 319 36.13 -19.03 0.93
C ASP A 319 34.80 -19.80 0.73
N GLY A 320 34.12 -19.56 -0.38
CA GLY A 320 32.82 -20.14 -0.68
C GLY A 320 31.66 -19.50 0.08
N SER A 321 31.90 -18.51 0.94
CA SER A 321 30.83 -17.82 1.68
C SER A 321 30.08 -16.84 0.80
N ARG A 322 28.80 -16.60 1.16
CA ARG A 322 27.95 -15.56 0.59
C ARG A 322 27.49 -14.61 1.70
N THR A 323 27.59 -13.32 1.45
CA THR A 323 27.15 -12.28 2.38
C THR A 323 26.02 -11.46 1.75
N LEU A 324 24.95 -11.26 2.51
CA LEU A 324 23.92 -10.28 2.22
C LEU A 324 23.89 -9.27 3.37
N ALA A 325 24.18 -8.02 3.05
CA ALA A 325 24.09 -6.92 3.97
C ALA A 325 23.09 -5.88 3.45
N GLY A 326 22.59 -5.06 4.34
CA GLY A 326 21.64 -4.02 3.99
C GLY A 326 21.04 -3.32 5.19
N VAL A 327 19.91 -2.66 4.94
CA VAL A 327 19.16 -1.92 5.95
C VAL A 327 17.71 -2.37 5.89
N LEU A 328 17.14 -2.68 7.05
CA LEU A 328 15.71 -2.78 7.24
C LEU A 328 15.22 -1.45 7.82
N TYR A 329 14.55 -0.63 7.03
CA TYR A 329 13.82 0.52 7.53
C TYR A 329 12.53 0.03 8.18
N VAL A 330 12.25 0.44 9.42
CA VAL A 330 10.99 0.15 10.13
C VAL A 330 10.44 1.45 10.67
N GLY A 331 9.42 1.99 10.04
CA GLY A 331 8.95 3.31 10.42
C GLY A 331 7.68 3.77 9.73
N PRO A 332 7.27 5.03 10.02
CA PRO A 332 6.09 5.65 9.42
C PRO A 332 6.31 5.95 7.93
N LYS A 333 5.22 5.92 7.17
CA LYS A 333 5.20 6.29 5.75
C LYS A 333 5.19 7.80 5.54
N GLU A 334 5.98 8.55 6.28
CA GLU A 334 6.10 10.00 6.13
C GLU A 334 6.73 10.36 4.77
N TYR A 335 6.05 11.20 3.99
CA TYR A 335 6.54 11.60 2.67
C TYR A 335 7.95 12.20 2.72
N GLY A 336 8.22 13.05 3.69
CA GLY A 336 9.53 13.70 3.86
C GLY A 336 10.66 12.71 4.13
N ARG A 337 10.41 11.64 4.90
CA ARG A 337 11.38 10.57 5.17
C ARG A 337 11.59 9.68 3.96
N LEU A 338 10.49 9.17 3.41
CA LEU A 338 10.56 8.24 2.28
C LEU A 338 11.19 8.88 1.04
N SER A 339 10.98 10.19 0.82
CA SER A 339 11.61 10.92 -0.27
C SER A 339 13.12 11.13 -0.08
N ALA A 340 13.59 11.09 1.16
CA ALA A 340 15.01 11.20 1.48
C ALA A 340 15.73 9.83 1.47
N LEU A 341 14.98 8.72 1.53
CA LEU A 341 15.52 7.38 1.32
C LEU A 341 15.76 7.15 -0.18
N SER A 342 16.80 6.37 -0.50
CA SER A 342 17.14 6.04 -1.88
C SER A 342 16.05 5.20 -2.57
N ASP A 343 16.10 5.15 -3.90
CA ASP A 343 15.40 4.17 -4.75
C ASP A 343 13.86 4.25 -4.77
N GLY A 344 13.29 5.46 -4.64
CA GLY A 344 11.87 5.66 -4.89
C GLY A 344 10.94 5.06 -3.81
N GLN A 345 11.38 4.96 -2.57
CA GLN A 345 10.56 4.40 -1.47
C GLN A 345 9.26 5.18 -1.20
N VAL A 346 9.11 6.37 -1.76
CA VAL A 346 7.84 7.13 -1.77
C VAL A 346 6.68 6.33 -2.38
N ASP A 347 6.97 5.35 -3.25
CA ASP A 347 5.93 4.51 -3.85
C ASP A 347 5.24 3.59 -2.83
N THR A 348 5.83 3.41 -1.64
CA THR A 348 5.20 2.70 -0.52
C THR A 348 3.96 3.44 0.01
N LEU A 349 3.79 4.73 -0.29
CA LEU A 349 2.57 5.49 0.01
C LEU A 349 1.35 5.03 -0.81
N GLN A 350 1.56 4.22 -1.84
CA GLN A 350 0.49 3.60 -2.63
C GLN A 350 -0.56 4.62 -3.12
N PHE A 351 -0.12 5.79 -3.60
CA PHE A 351 -1.05 6.77 -4.14
C PHE A 351 -1.94 6.14 -5.21
N VAL A 352 -3.23 6.41 -5.12
CA VAL A 352 -4.25 5.82 -6.00
C VAL A 352 -3.85 5.95 -7.48
N LYS A 353 -3.60 4.79 -8.11
CA LYS A 353 -3.33 4.71 -9.57
C LYS A 353 -4.63 4.63 -10.38
N LEU A 354 -5.75 5.13 -9.82
CA LEU A 354 -7.09 4.96 -10.37
C LEU A 354 -7.23 5.41 -11.82
N LEU A 355 -6.48 6.41 -12.23
CA LEU A 355 -6.43 6.91 -13.60
C LEU A 355 -4.97 7.32 -13.87
N GLY A 356 -4.11 6.36 -14.16
CA GLY A 356 -2.66 6.55 -14.32
C GLY A 356 -2.26 7.71 -15.25
N PHE A 357 -3.12 8.07 -16.22
CA PHE A 357 -2.93 9.19 -17.13
C PHE A 357 -3.35 10.56 -16.56
N ILE A 358 -4.10 10.65 -15.45
CA ILE A 358 -4.55 11.92 -14.83
C ILE A 358 -3.58 12.43 -13.75
N GLY A 359 -2.41 11.82 -13.59
CA GLY A 359 -1.36 12.38 -12.74
C GLY A 359 -1.73 12.52 -11.25
N ILE A 360 -2.60 11.67 -10.71
CA ILE A 360 -3.07 11.77 -9.31
C ILE A 360 -1.91 11.66 -8.32
N GLY A 361 -0.93 10.80 -8.59
CA GLY A 361 0.22 10.60 -7.71
C GLY A 361 1.09 11.85 -7.53
N TRP A 362 1.37 12.61 -8.61
CA TRP A 362 2.14 13.85 -8.48
C TRP A 362 1.35 14.93 -7.75
N MET A 363 0.02 14.97 -7.94
CA MET A 363 -0.86 15.90 -7.22
C MET A 363 -0.86 15.58 -5.72
N ALA A 364 -0.94 14.31 -5.34
CA ALA A 364 -0.85 13.92 -3.93
C ALA A 364 0.51 14.32 -3.32
N LYS A 365 1.62 14.08 -4.03
CA LYS A 365 2.97 14.50 -3.60
C LYS A 365 3.06 16.03 -3.44
N LEU A 366 2.54 16.79 -4.39
CA LEU A 366 2.50 18.25 -4.33
C LEU A 366 1.68 18.73 -3.12
N LEU A 367 0.50 18.16 -2.92
CA LEU A 367 -0.39 18.54 -1.81
C LEU A 367 0.21 18.21 -0.44
N LEU A 368 0.89 17.06 -0.30
CA LEU A 368 1.63 16.70 0.92
C LEU A 368 2.80 17.66 1.17
N ALA A 369 3.54 18.02 0.13
CA ALA A 369 4.63 19.00 0.28
C ALA A 369 4.11 20.37 0.71
N ILE A 370 2.99 20.85 0.14
CA ILE A 370 2.34 22.10 0.55
C ILE A 370 1.82 21.97 1.99
N LEU A 371 1.17 20.85 2.33
CA LEU A 371 0.65 20.62 3.68
C LEU A 371 1.77 20.64 4.72
N GLY A 372 2.91 19.99 4.43
CA GLY A 372 4.10 20.03 5.30
C GLY A 372 4.66 21.45 5.47
N GLY A 373 4.71 22.23 4.39
CA GLY A 373 5.11 23.65 4.44
C GLY A 373 4.14 24.51 5.26
N VAL A 374 2.83 24.31 5.10
CA VAL A 374 1.79 24.98 5.90
C VAL A 374 1.88 24.56 7.37
N HIS A 375 2.11 23.28 7.63
CA HIS A 375 2.26 22.77 9.01
C HIS A 375 3.44 23.45 9.71
N TRP A 376 4.58 23.57 9.05
CA TRP A 376 5.74 24.28 9.60
C TRP A 376 5.40 25.72 10.02
N LEU A 377 4.55 26.44 9.26
CA LEU A 377 4.11 27.80 9.60
C LEU A 377 3.24 27.87 10.86
N VAL A 378 2.47 26.81 11.16
CA VAL A 378 1.51 26.77 12.28
C VAL A 378 1.92 25.85 13.43
N GLU A 379 3.11 25.28 13.35
CA GLU A 379 3.63 24.33 14.38
C GLU A 379 3.60 24.94 15.79
N GLY A 380 3.78 26.26 15.90
CA GLY A 380 3.69 27.00 17.18
C GLY A 380 2.31 26.97 17.86
N VAL A 381 1.25 26.56 17.19
CA VAL A 381 -0.09 26.40 17.77
C VAL A 381 -0.21 25.13 18.64
N GLY A 382 0.78 24.25 18.59
CA GLY A 382 0.83 23.03 19.39
C GLY A 382 -0.08 21.91 18.87
N GLY A 383 -0.78 21.17 19.75
CA GLY A 383 -1.51 19.96 19.39
C GLY A 383 -2.61 20.09 18.32
N TRP A 384 -3.02 21.32 17.97
CA TRP A 384 -4.00 21.58 16.91
C TRP A 384 -3.38 21.99 15.58
N ALA A 385 -2.06 21.99 15.47
CA ALA A 385 -1.34 22.46 14.29
C ALA A 385 -1.76 21.73 13.01
N TRP A 386 -1.96 20.41 13.05
CA TRP A 386 -2.42 19.63 11.90
C TRP A 386 -3.82 20.02 11.44
N GLY A 387 -4.76 20.24 12.36
CA GLY A 387 -6.11 20.71 12.02
C GLY A 387 -6.09 22.08 11.34
N PHE A 388 -5.32 23.03 11.88
CA PHE A 388 -5.13 24.34 11.26
C PHE A 388 -4.41 24.23 9.89
N SER A 389 -3.47 23.29 9.74
CA SER A 389 -2.80 23.05 8.46
C SER A 389 -3.79 22.62 7.37
N ILE A 390 -4.75 21.75 7.70
CA ILE A 390 -5.80 21.29 6.78
C ILE A 390 -6.72 22.48 6.40
N LEU A 391 -7.11 23.31 7.36
CA LEU A 391 -7.94 24.51 7.10
C LEU A 391 -7.20 25.50 6.17
N LEU A 392 -5.94 25.79 6.46
CA LEU A 392 -5.13 26.71 5.63
C LEU A 392 -4.86 26.14 4.24
N LEU A 393 -4.56 24.85 4.11
CA LEU A 393 -4.44 24.17 2.81
C LEU A 393 -5.75 24.30 2.02
N THR A 394 -6.89 24.06 2.67
CA THR A 394 -8.21 24.19 2.05
C THR A 394 -8.47 25.62 1.59
N LEU A 395 -8.14 26.62 2.41
CA LEU A 395 -8.24 28.04 2.04
C LEU A 395 -7.36 28.39 0.84
N LEU A 396 -6.10 27.95 0.86
CA LEU A 396 -5.16 28.14 -0.25
C LEU A 396 -5.70 27.55 -1.55
N LEU A 397 -6.17 26.31 -1.52
CA LEU A 397 -6.76 25.64 -2.67
C LEU A 397 -8.02 26.36 -3.17
N LYS A 398 -8.85 26.88 -2.27
CA LYS A 398 -10.02 27.70 -2.62
C LYS A 398 -9.62 29.02 -3.28
N LEU A 399 -8.57 29.68 -2.82
CA LEU A 399 -8.04 30.90 -3.45
C LEU A 399 -7.51 30.62 -4.86
N VAL A 400 -6.73 29.55 -5.03
CA VAL A 400 -6.19 29.14 -6.33
C VAL A 400 -7.31 28.74 -7.31
N THR A 401 -8.34 28.04 -6.83
CA THR A 401 -9.47 27.60 -7.68
C THR A 401 -10.57 28.66 -7.82
N TRP A 402 -10.48 29.80 -7.14
CA TRP A 402 -11.49 30.88 -7.18
C TRP A 402 -11.86 31.34 -8.60
N PRO A 403 -10.90 31.66 -9.50
CA PRO A 403 -11.25 32.10 -10.85
C PRO A 403 -12.00 31.01 -11.63
N LEU A 404 -11.64 29.74 -11.43
CA LEU A 404 -12.32 28.61 -12.06
C LEU A 404 -13.76 28.44 -11.53
N THR A 405 -13.94 28.56 -10.21
CA THR A 405 -15.27 28.49 -9.56
C THR A 405 -16.17 29.63 -10.03
N THR A 406 -15.64 30.85 -10.17
CA THR A 406 -16.42 31.98 -10.69
C THR A 406 -16.81 31.81 -12.15
N ALA A 407 -15.93 31.26 -12.99
CA ALA A 407 -16.26 30.92 -14.38
C ALA A 407 -17.38 29.84 -14.45
N GLN A 408 -17.32 28.81 -13.58
CA GLN A 408 -18.37 27.80 -13.46
C GLN A 408 -19.72 28.42 -13.07
N LEU A 409 -19.76 29.29 -12.08
CA LEU A 409 -20.98 29.97 -11.66
C LEU A 409 -21.59 30.82 -12.76
N ARG A 410 -20.76 31.51 -13.55
CA ARG A 410 -21.22 32.29 -14.75
C ARG A 410 -21.79 31.36 -15.81
N ALA A 411 -21.11 30.24 -16.14
CA ALA A 411 -21.58 29.24 -17.08
C ALA A 411 -22.92 28.62 -16.62
N SER A 412 -23.04 28.27 -15.35
CA SER A 412 -24.27 27.75 -14.76
C SER A 412 -25.43 28.72 -14.82
N LYS A 413 -25.19 30.02 -14.52
CA LYS A 413 -26.20 31.10 -14.66
C LYS A 413 -26.65 31.28 -16.12
N ASN A 414 -25.72 31.21 -17.07
CA ASN A 414 -26.06 31.34 -18.50
C ASN A 414 -26.86 30.11 -18.99
N MET A 415 -26.51 28.91 -18.52
CA MET A 415 -27.28 27.69 -18.80
C MET A 415 -28.70 27.76 -18.22
N ALA A 416 -28.88 28.36 -17.03
CA ALA A 416 -30.18 28.56 -16.42
C ALA A 416 -31.10 29.48 -17.27
N LYS A 417 -30.57 30.48 -17.99
CA LYS A 417 -31.34 31.38 -18.89
C LYS A 417 -31.96 30.64 -20.06
N VAL A 418 -31.31 29.60 -20.58
CA VAL A 418 -31.81 28.79 -21.70
C VAL A 418 -32.66 27.58 -21.29
N ALA A 419 -32.80 27.35 -19.97
CA ALA A 419 -33.57 26.21 -19.45
C ALA A 419 -35.06 26.22 -19.85
N GLY A 420 -35.69 27.41 -19.88
CA GLY A 420 -37.09 27.57 -20.33
C GLY A 420 -37.26 27.24 -21.83
N PRO A 421 -36.56 27.94 -22.73
CA PRO A 421 -36.58 27.60 -24.16
C PRO A 421 -36.20 26.15 -24.46
N MET A 422 -35.26 25.56 -23.71
CA MET A 422 -34.87 24.14 -23.86
C MET A 422 -36.02 23.19 -23.56
N LYS A 423 -36.80 23.43 -22.49
CA LYS A 423 -37.99 22.63 -22.16
C LYS A 423 -39.04 22.70 -23.26
N ALA A 424 -39.29 23.92 -23.78
CA ALA A 424 -40.23 24.09 -24.89
C ALA A 424 -39.80 23.32 -26.16
N LEU A 425 -38.49 23.29 -26.45
CA LEU A 425 -37.92 22.51 -27.55
C LEU A 425 -38.06 20.98 -27.29
N GLN A 426 -37.81 20.55 -26.07
CA GLN A 426 -37.98 19.14 -25.68
C GLN A 426 -39.44 18.66 -25.83
N GLU A 427 -40.40 19.48 -25.44
CA GLU A 427 -41.82 19.18 -25.61
C GLU A 427 -42.22 19.19 -27.08
N LYS A 428 -41.76 20.18 -27.84
CA LYS A 428 -42.08 20.35 -29.26
C LYS A 428 -41.54 19.21 -30.14
N TYR A 429 -40.33 18.77 -29.88
CA TYR A 429 -39.64 17.75 -30.69
C TYR A 429 -39.48 16.41 -29.96
N LYS A 430 -40.40 16.09 -29.02
CA LYS A 430 -40.36 14.86 -28.23
C LYS A 430 -40.31 13.58 -29.06
N LYS A 431 -40.92 13.61 -30.28
CA LYS A 431 -40.97 12.49 -31.21
C LYS A 431 -39.87 12.48 -32.27
N ASP A 432 -39.06 13.55 -32.36
CA ASP A 432 -38.00 13.71 -33.37
C ASP A 432 -36.69 14.07 -32.71
N PRO A 433 -35.93 13.08 -32.24
CA PRO A 433 -34.67 13.31 -31.48
C PRO A 433 -33.59 13.95 -32.34
N GLU A 434 -33.56 13.74 -33.67
CA GLU A 434 -32.53 14.37 -34.52
C GLU A 434 -32.76 15.87 -34.67
N ARG A 435 -34.01 16.28 -34.86
CA ARG A 435 -34.37 17.72 -34.88
C ARG A 435 -34.15 18.37 -33.52
N LEU A 436 -34.54 17.69 -32.43
CA LEU A 436 -34.30 18.19 -31.07
C LEU A 436 -32.84 18.54 -30.87
N GLN A 437 -31.92 17.64 -31.22
CA GLN A 437 -30.48 17.86 -31.06
C GLN A 437 -29.97 19.04 -31.88
N LYS A 438 -30.43 19.15 -33.14
CA LYS A 438 -30.06 20.28 -34.03
C LYS A 438 -30.56 21.61 -33.49
N GLU A 439 -31.81 21.69 -33.06
CA GLU A 439 -32.38 22.92 -32.51
C GLU A 439 -31.80 23.27 -31.14
N MET A 440 -31.45 22.27 -30.30
CA MET A 440 -30.73 22.51 -29.06
C MET A 440 -29.32 23.11 -29.30
N LEU A 441 -28.56 22.54 -30.24
CA LEU A 441 -27.25 23.11 -30.61
C LEU A 441 -27.34 24.52 -31.14
N LYS A 442 -28.42 24.84 -31.94
CA LYS A 442 -28.69 26.16 -32.43
C LYS A 442 -29.06 27.11 -31.30
N LEU A 443 -29.92 26.71 -30.38
CA LEU A 443 -30.26 27.47 -29.18
C LEU A 443 -29.01 27.83 -28.34
N TYR A 444 -28.10 26.88 -28.14
CA TYR A 444 -26.86 27.13 -27.42
C TYR A 444 -25.97 28.14 -28.15
N LYS A 445 -25.86 28.04 -29.47
CA LYS A 445 -25.10 29.00 -30.28
C LYS A 445 -25.71 30.42 -30.26
N GLU A 446 -27.04 30.51 -30.39
CA GLU A 446 -27.78 31.81 -30.39
C GLU A 446 -27.63 32.53 -29.04
N HIS A 447 -27.59 31.80 -27.94
CA HIS A 447 -27.44 32.36 -26.61
C HIS A 447 -25.98 32.43 -26.12
N GLY A 448 -25.02 32.01 -26.94
CA GLY A 448 -23.59 32.01 -26.57
C GLY A 448 -23.26 31.09 -25.37
N VAL A 449 -24.04 30.02 -25.18
CA VAL A 449 -23.90 29.10 -24.05
C VAL A 449 -23.16 27.84 -24.50
N ASN A 450 -22.06 27.55 -23.82
CA ASN A 450 -21.34 26.29 -24.01
C ASN A 450 -21.78 25.25 -22.95
N PRO A 451 -22.44 24.15 -23.35
CA PRO A 451 -22.89 23.12 -22.39
C PRO A 451 -21.71 22.42 -21.66
N LEU A 452 -20.53 22.37 -22.29
CA LEU A 452 -19.33 21.77 -21.68
C LEU A 452 -18.67 22.66 -20.64
N ALA A 453 -18.93 23.98 -20.67
CA ALA A 453 -18.32 24.93 -19.71
C ALA A 453 -18.79 24.68 -18.27
N GLY A 454 -19.96 24.05 -18.08
CA GLY A 454 -20.48 23.68 -16.76
C GLY A 454 -19.80 22.48 -16.12
N CYS A 455 -19.30 21.52 -16.91
CA CYS A 455 -18.66 20.30 -16.41
C CYS A 455 -17.14 20.39 -16.38
N PHE A 456 -16.53 21.33 -17.11
CA PHE A 456 -15.07 21.49 -17.16
C PHE A 456 -14.40 21.65 -15.78
N PRO A 457 -14.95 22.44 -14.83
CA PRO A 457 -14.37 22.55 -13.50
C PRO A 457 -14.34 21.23 -12.72
N ILE A 458 -15.31 20.35 -12.93
CA ILE A 458 -15.33 19.03 -12.29
C ILE A 458 -14.12 18.21 -12.75
N LEU A 459 -13.78 18.25 -14.05
CA LEU A 459 -12.62 17.54 -14.59
C LEU A 459 -11.30 18.04 -13.98
N VAL A 460 -11.17 19.36 -13.77
CA VAL A 460 -9.99 19.95 -13.12
C VAL A 460 -9.96 19.65 -11.61
N GLN A 461 -11.12 19.59 -10.97
CA GLN A 461 -11.26 19.31 -9.54
C GLN A 461 -10.97 17.87 -9.18
N MET A 462 -11.23 16.90 -10.09
CA MET A 462 -11.04 15.46 -9.83
C MET A 462 -9.60 15.10 -9.41
N PRO A 463 -8.54 15.52 -10.13
CA PRO A 463 -7.17 15.26 -9.68
C PRO A 463 -6.85 15.84 -8.30
N ILE A 464 -7.37 17.04 -7.98
CA ILE A 464 -7.18 17.66 -6.68
C ILE A 464 -7.89 16.86 -5.59
N PHE A 465 -9.14 16.46 -5.84
CA PHE A 465 -9.94 15.67 -4.88
C PHE A 465 -9.30 14.32 -4.60
N PHE A 466 -8.97 13.55 -5.64
CA PHE A 466 -8.34 12.24 -5.46
C PHE A 466 -6.91 12.35 -4.91
N GLY A 467 -6.20 13.41 -5.26
CA GLY A 467 -4.89 13.70 -4.69
C GLY A 467 -4.97 13.97 -3.18
N LEU A 468 -5.91 14.81 -2.72
CA LEU A 468 -6.16 15.06 -1.30
C LEU A 468 -6.62 13.80 -0.57
N TYR A 469 -7.58 13.06 -1.17
CA TYR A 469 -8.08 11.82 -0.59
C TYR A 469 -6.95 10.83 -0.36
N SER A 470 -6.14 10.60 -1.39
CA SER A 470 -5.00 9.69 -1.31
C SER A 470 -3.92 10.16 -0.33
N ALA A 471 -3.66 11.47 -0.29
CA ALA A 471 -2.72 12.07 0.64
C ALA A 471 -3.17 11.87 2.09
N PHE A 472 -4.43 12.19 2.41
CA PHE A 472 -4.93 12.11 3.79
C PHE A 472 -5.14 10.67 4.26
N GLN A 473 -5.57 9.78 3.36
CA GLN A 473 -5.79 8.37 3.70
C GLN A 473 -4.52 7.66 4.17
N ASN A 474 -3.35 8.07 3.64
CA ASN A 474 -2.07 7.40 3.89
C ASN A 474 -1.09 8.25 4.72
N ALA A 475 -1.52 9.38 5.28
CA ALA A 475 -0.65 10.28 6.04
C ALA A 475 -0.56 9.86 7.51
N PRO A 476 0.56 9.27 7.98
CA PRO A 476 0.74 8.89 9.38
C PRO A 476 0.81 10.11 10.30
N GLU A 477 1.14 11.29 9.76
CA GLU A 477 1.28 12.54 10.50
C GLU A 477 -0.05 13.02 11.10
N MET A 478 -1.19 12.64 10.52
CA MET A 478 -2.52 12.99 11.01
C MET A 478 -3.06 12.01 12.06
N ARG A 479 -2.42 10.85 12.18
CA ARG A 479 -2.84 9.79 13.10
C ARG A 479 -2.67 10.24 14.55
N LEU A 480 -3.72 10.06 15.33
CA LEU A 480 -3.80 10.45 16.75
C LEU A 480 -3.64 11.96 16.99
N GLN A 481 -3.83 12.80 15.97
CA GLN A 481 -3.86 14.26 16.13
C GLN A 481 -5.28 14.73 16.40
N ALA A 482 -5.44 15.51 17.47
CA ALA A 482 -6.74 16.04 17.85
C ALA A 482 -7.01 17.40 17.18
N PHE A 483 -8.28 17.67 16.88
CA PHE A 483 -8.73 19.00 16.44
C PHE A 483 -10.20 19.23 16.83
N LEU A 484 -10.49 20.26 17.59
CA LEU A 484 -11.83 20.55 18.16
C LEU A 484 -12.39 19.34 18.94
N TRP A 485 -13.49 18.76 18.47
CA TRP A 485 -14.10 17.55 19.05
C TRP A 485 -13.55 16.24 18.47
N ILE A 486 -12.74 16.31 17.43
CA ILE A 486 -12.13 15.16 16.78
C ILE A 486 -10.90 14.75 17.58
N THR A 487 -10.89 13.54 18.10
CA THR A 487 -9.76 13.01 18.88
C THR A 487 -8.63 12.46 18.02
N ASP A 488 -8.95 12.04 16.78
CA ASP A 488 -8.01 11.53 15.80
C ASP A 488 -8.43 11.97 14.39
N LEU A 489 -7.62 12.81 13.75
CA LEU A 489 -7.89 13.30 12.38
C LEU A 489 -7.83 12.18 11.32
N ALA A 490 -7.23 11.04 11.63
CA ALA A 490 -7.17 9.88 10.75
C ALA A 490 -8.30 8.86 11.04
N GLY A 491 -9.07 9.06 12.10
CA GLY A 491 -10.17 8.21 12.54
C GLY A 491 -11.56 8.84 12.34
N PRO A 492 -12.63 8.10 12.67
CA PRO A 492 -13.98 8.64 12.64
C PRO A 492 -14.19 9.67 13.77
N ASP A 493 -14.94 10.74 13.49
CA ASP A 493 -15.28 11.80 14.43
C ASP A 493 -16.47 11.47 15.34
N THR A 494 -16.55 10.23 15.82
CA THR A 494 -17.66 9.72 16.62
C THR A 494 -17.71 10.39 17.98
N ILE A 495 -18.80 11.10 18.28
CA ILE A 495 -19.03 11.76 19.57
C ILE A 495 -19.95 10.96 20.50
N ALA A 496 -20.78 10.10 19.96
CA ALA A 496 -21.73 9.27 20.70
C ALA A 496 -22.17 8.04 19.89
N HIS A 497 -22.75 7.07 20.56
CA HIS A 497 -23.43 5.93 19.91
C HIS A 497 -24.91 5.97 20.27
N LEU A 498 -25.77 5.99 19.27
CA LEU A 498 -27.22 5.89 19.43
C LEU A 498 -27.67 4.50 18.98
N ALA A 499 -28.06 3.63 19.91
CA ALA A 499 -28.44 2.24 19.61
C ALA A 499 -27.41 1.50 18.71
N SER A 500 -26.12 1.59 19.08
CA SER A 500 -24.97 1.00 18.33
C SER A 500 -24.62 1.69 16.99
N ILE A 501 -25.33 2.74 16.60
CA ILE A 501 -24.99 3.55 15.42
C ILE A 501 -24.06 4.69 15.86
N PRO A 502 -22.86 4.83 15.27
CA PRO A 502 -21.96 5.94 15.61
C PRO A 502 -22.52 7.26 15.06
N VAL A 503 -22.54 8.28 15.91
CA VAL A 503 -22.93 9.65 15.53
C VAL A 503 -21.67 10.43 15.18
N ASN A 504 -21.50 10.69 13.88
CA ASN A 504 -20.35 11.40 13.31
C ASN A 504 -20.80 12.78 12.80
N PRO A 505 -20.48 13.89 13.49
CA PRO A 505 -20.94 15.23 13.13
C PRO A 505 -20.46 15.72 11.76
N MET A 506 -19.21 15.41 11.34
CA MET A 506 -18.66 15.89 10.08
C MET A 506 -19.43 15.40 8.84
N PRO A 507 -19.75 14.09 8.68
CA PRO A 507 -20.63 13.64 7.61
C PRO A 507 -22.01 14.29 7.61
N LEU A 508 -22.59 14.54 8.79
CA LEU A 508 -23.89 15.22 8.91
C LEU A 508 -23.80 16.68 8.43
N LEU A 509 -22.77 17.43 8.88
CA LEU A 509 -22.50 18.79 8.42
C LEU A 509 -22.27 18.85 6.91
N MET A 510 -21.51 17.88 6.35
CA MET A 510 -21.31 17.76 4.92
C MET A 510 -22.63 17.55 4.18
N GLY A 511 -23.50 16.66 4.67
CA GLY A 511 -24.83 16.43 4.10
C GLY A 511 -25.71 17.68 4.12
N ILE A 512 -25.75 18.40 5.24
CA ILE A 512 -26.50 19.65 5.37
C ILE A 512 -25.99 20.74 4.42
N THR A 513 -24.66 20.93 4.36
CA THR A 513 -24.07 21.93 3.46
C THR A 513 -24.26 21.60 1.99
N MET A 514 -24.18 20.31 1.63
CA MET A 514 -24.47 19.84 0.28
C MET A 514 -25.95 20.05 -0.09
N TRP A 515 -26.88 19.70 0.79
CA TRP A 515 -28.30 19.95 0.58
C TRP A 515 -28.61 21.46 0.43
N MET A 516 -28.00 22.32 1.27
CA MET A 516 -28.17 23.77 1.17
C MET A 516 -27.59 24.29 -0.14
N SER A 517 -26.42 23.80 -0.56
CA SER A 517 -25.79 24.16 -1.84
C SER A 517 -26.66 23.77 -3.04
N MET A 518 -27.28 22.58 -3.01
CA MET A 518 -28.21 22.15 -4.05
C MET A 518 -29.47 23.04 -4.15
N ARG A 519 -30.00 23.51 -3.01
CA ARG A 519 -31.13 24.43 -2.99
C ARG A 519 -30.78 25.83 -3.54
N MET A 520 -29.55 26.28 -3.33
CA MET A 520 -29.08 27.58 -3.81
C MET A 520 -28.68 27.57 -5.31
N THR A 521 -28.41 26.39 -5.85
CA THR A 521 -28.01 26.26 -7.27
C THR A 521 -29.27 26.21 -8.16
N PRO A 522 -29.45 27.12 -9.13
CA PRO A 522 -30.61 27.09 -10.03
C PRO A 522 -30.62 25.79 -10.81
N THR A 523 -31.65 24.98 -10.62
CA THR A 523 -31.83 23.72 -11.37
C THR A 523 -32.15 24.00 -12.82
N THR A 524 -31.20 23.77 -13.72
CA THR A 524 -31.43 23.74 -15.14
C THR A 524 -32.28 22.51 -15.46
N GLY A 525 -33.62 22.74 -15.65
CA GLY A 525 -34.50 21.85 -16.42
C GLY A 525 -34.42 20.33 -16.23
N THR A 526 -34.04 19.85 -15.08
CA THR A 526 -33.86 18.43 -14.82
C THR A 526 -35.21 17.73 -14.62
N ASP A 527 -35.39 16.60 -15.27
CA ASP A 527 -36.57 15.73 -15.20
C ASP A 527 -36.97 15.43 -13.75
N GLN A 528 -38.29 15.20 -13.55
CA GLN A 528 -38.86 14.75 -12.26
C GLN A 528 -38.13 13.57 -11.65
N THR A 529 -37.53 12.70 -12.47
CA THR A 529 -36.72 11.55 -12.06
C THR A 529 -35.45 11.97 -11.30
N GLN A 530 -34.80 13.08 -11.70
CA GLN A 530 -33.60 13.57 -11.03
C GLN A 530 -33.95 14.30 -9.72
N LYS A 531 -35.15 14.90 -9.64
CA LYS A 531 -35.69 15.42 -8.37
C LYS A 531 -35.99 14.30 -7.37
N MET A 532 -36.48 13.16 -7.84
CA MET A 532 -36.83 12.03 -6.98
C MET A 532 -35.58 11.30 -6.44
N VAL A 533 -34.47 11.30 -7.19
CA VAL A 533 -33.19 10.70 -6.75
C VAL A 533 -32.42 11.65 -5.81
N MET A 534 -32.70 12.97 -5.85
CA MET A 534 -32.01 13.99 -5.04
C MET A 534 -32.77 14.40 -3.77
N THR A 535 -34.02 13.96 -3.60
CA THR A 535 -34.79 14.11 -2.34
C THR A 535 -34.82 12.80 -1.59
#